data_36cb8cc48f107036ea895d911ee20712
#
_entry.id   36cb8cc48f107036ea895d911ee20712
#
_cell.length_a   1.000
_cell.length_b   1.000
_cell.length_c   1.000
_cell.angle_alpha   90.00
_cell.angle_beta   90.00
_cell.angle_gamma   90.00
#
_symmetry.space_group_name_H-M   'P 1'
#
loop_
_entity.id
_entity.type
_entity.pdbx_description
1 polymer ?
#
loop_
_entity_poly.entity_id
_entity_poly.type
_entity_poly.pdbx_seq_one_letter_code
_entity_poly.pdbx_strand_id
1 'polypeptide(L)'
;MSPRRTVTLGAAALLAAAFLPGAAASAAPTAPQTTVQAAPDISLANVKAHLSQFQSIADANGGNRAHGRPGYRASLDYVKARLDEAGFQTTVQSFTYRGATGYNLLADWPGGDTNDVLMVGGHLDGVTAGPGINDNGSGSAAILETALTVARTGHRPDRHLRFAWWGAEELGLIGSTYYVNNLSSAERSRIGGYLNFDMIGSPNAGYFAYDGDGSSGSGGPAGSAEIERVLRGHFENIGVPVQDTAFDGRSDYGPFIRVGIPAGGLFTGAEGRKTTQQAQLWGGQAGVAFDRCYHASCDTTANINDTALDRNADAIAHAVWTLGGEGGTQQPPDTVHSDDLESDTGWTADPDGTDTATSGRWERGTPQPTSWSGTALQLAAAGGDGALVTGAAAGSDPGANDVDGGTSSIRSAPITLPAGTRTLSFSWYLAHLNNSSSADYLRVSVVGPNGSTTVLNQPGAATNRAGTWRTHQADISAYAGQTVRLHVEAADAGTASLVEAGVDTIAITR
;
A
#
# COMPACT_ATOMS: atom_id res chain seq x y z
N MET A 1 -87.13 -3.20 -25.37
CA MET A 1 -87.90 -1.94 -25.24
C MET A 1 -86.87 -0.79 -25.13
N SER A 2 -86.74 -0.07 -26.25
CA SER A 2 -86.16 1.29 -26.28
C SER A 2 -87.24 2.27 -25.88
N PRO A 3 -87.06 3.45 -25.40
CA PRO A 3 -86.25 4.54 -25.94
C PRO A 3 -85.71 5.53 -24.82
N ARG A 4 -84.93 6.48 -25.03
CA ARG A 4 -85.06 7.80 -25.69
C ARG A 4 -83.78 8.63 -25.47
N ARG A 5 -83.35 9.28 -26.51
CA ARG A 5 -82.33 10.36 -26.54
C ARG A 5 -82.84 11.61 -25.87
N THR A 6 -81.94 12.32 -25.21
CA THR A 6 -82.07 13.78 -25.02
C THR A 6 -80.74 14.44 -25.35
N VAL A 7 -80.75 15.36 -26.29
CA VAL A 7 -79.68 16.26 -26.68
C VAL A 7 -79.80 17.50 -25.85
N THR A 8 -78.75 17.99 -25.29
CA THR A 8 -78.69 19.35 -24.74
C THR A 8 -77.38 20.02 -25.22
N LEU A 9 -77.60 21.09 -26.00
CA LEU A 9 -76.58 22.07 -26.36
C LEU A 9 -76.11 22.81 -25.13
N GLY A 10 -74.80 23.02 -25.01
CA GLY A 10 -74.22 23.88 -23.98
C GLY A 10 -73.03 24.62 -24.53
N ALA A 11 -73.07 25.91 -24.41
CA ALA A 11 -72.24 26.98 -24.98
C ALA A 11 -70.75 26.85 -24.80
N ALA A 12 -70.00 27.22 -25.83
CA ALA A 12 -68.56 27.44 -25.78
C ALA A 12 -68.22 28.75 -25.06
N ALA A 13 -67.46 28.67 -23.99
CA ALA A 13 -66.82 29.82 -23.38
C ALA A 13 -65.30 29.82 -23.70
N LEU A 14 -64.88 30.79 -24.50
CA LEU A 14 -63.46 31.04 -24.76
C LEU A 14 -62.84 31.63 -23.50
N LEU A 15 -61.89 30.91 -22.86
CA LEU A 15 -60.96 31.43 -21.88
C LEU A 15 -59.66 31.79 -22.57
N ALA A 16 -59.33 33.08 -22.60
CA ALA A 16 -58.04 33.60 -23.00
C ALA A 16 -57.00 33.29 -21.88
N ALA A 17 -56.06 32.41 -22.17
CA ALA A 17 -54.91 32.17 -21.24
C ALA A 17 -53.84 33.24 -21.45
N ALA A 18 -53.66 34.08 -20.44
CA ALA A 18 -52.52 35.01 -20.38
C ALA A 18 -51.25 34.23 -20.04
N PHE A 19 -50.28 34.23 -20.94
CA PHE A 19 -48.93 33.73 -20.68
C PHE A 19 -48.18 34.73 -19.81
N LEU A 20 -47.92 34.37 -18.56
CA LEU A 20 -46.91 35.04 -17.72
C LEU A 20 -45.51 34.43 -18.05
N PRO A 21 -44.44 35.22 -18.24
CA PRO A 21 -43.12 34.69 -18.42
C PRO A 21 -42.65 34.05 -17.11
N GLY A 22 -42.41 32.75 -17.13
CA GLY A 22 -41.82 31.99 -16.03
C GLY A 22 -40.41 32.49 -15.76
N ALA A 23 -40.16 32.97 -14.52
CA ALA A 23 -38.81 33.22 -14.06
C ALA A 23 -38.00 31.94 -14.08
N ALA A 24 -36.89 31.91 -14.83
CA ALA A 24 -35.91 30.84 -14.78
C ALA A 24 -35.33 30.76 -13.36
N ALA A 25 -35.64 29.67 -12.66
CA ALA A 25 -34.97 29.37 -11.39
C ALA A 25 -33.49 29.10 -11.71
N SER A 26 -32.58 29.99 -11.28
CA SER A 26 -31.17 29.71 -11.25
C SER A 26 -30.94 28.50 -10.38
N ALA A 27 -30.45 27.41 -10.97
CA ALA A 27 -29.94 26.27 -10.21
C ALA A 27 -28.78 26.77 -9.31
N ALA A 28 -28.90 26.57 -8.02
CA ALA A 28 -27.81 26.82 -7.08
C ALA A 28 -26.62 25.92 -7.51
N PRO A 29 -25.38 26.42 -7.42
CA PRO A 29 -24.23 25.59 -7.69
C PRO A 29 -24.26 24.40 -6.72
N THR A 30 -24.32 23.20 -7.26
CA THR A 30 -24.08 21.95 -6.49
C THR A 30 -22.70 22.05 -5.85
N ALA A 31 -22.66 21.97 -4.53
CA ALA A 31 -21.37 21.85 -3.82
C ALA A 31 -20.59 20.68 -4.43
N PRO A 32 -19.27 20.80 -4.58
CA PRO A 32 -18.47 19.70 -5.06
C PRO A 32 -18.70 18.49 -4.16
N GLN A 33 -19.18 17.39 -4.74
CA GLN A 33 -19.21 16.12 -4.04
C GLN A 33 -17.74 15.71 -3.85
N THR A 34 -17.27 15.71 -2.61
CA THR A 34 -16.02 15.07 -2.23
C THR A 34 -16.16 13.59 -2.58
N THR A 35 -15.47 13.15 -3.61
CA THR A 35 -15.34 11.71 -3.87
C THR A 35 -14.44 11.13 -2.79
N VAL A 36 -15.05 10.30 -1.93
CA VAL A 36 -14.36 9.44 -0.98
C VAL A 36 -13.33 8.64 -1.75
N GLN A 37 -12.04 8.77 -1.42
CA GLN A 37 -11.01 7.95 -2.04
C GLN A 37 -11.20 6.52 -1.53
N ALA A 38 -11.59 5.59 -2.42
CA ALA A 38 -11.66 4.18 -2.07
C ALA A 38 -10.29 3.67 -1.63
N ALA A 39 -10.26 2.79 -0.64
CA ALA A 39 -9.02 2.12 -0.26
C ALA A 39 -8.42 1.41 -1.49
N PRO A 40 -7.12 1.54 -1.73
CA PRO A 40 -6.46 0.87 -2.85
C PRO A 40 -6.43 -0.65 -2.64
N ASP A 41 -6.37 -1.38 -3.73
CA ASP A 41 -6.04 -2.80 -3.77
C ASP A 41 -4.60 -3.02 -3.26
N ILE A 42 -4.40 -3.99 -2.38
CA ILE A 42 -3.08 -4.32 -1.84
C ILE A 42 -2.46 -5.42 -2.69
N SER A 43 -1.36 -5.13 -3.35
CA SER A 43 -0.71 -6.07 -4.24
C SER A 43 -0.36 -7.39 -3.54
N LEU A 44 -1.09 -8.47 -3.85
CA LEU A 44 -0.78 -9.82 -3.37
C LEU A 44 0.67 -10.21 -3.71
N ALA A 45 1.17 -9.83 -4.87
CA ALA A 45 2.54 -10.12 -5.30
C ALA A 45 3.57 -9.49 -4.35
N ASN A 46 3.33 -8.25 -3.90
CA ASN A 46 4.20 -7.55 -2.97
C ASN A 46 4.12 -8.17 -1.57
N VAL A 47 2.93 -8.49 -1.08
CA VAL A 47 2.75 -9.19 0.21
C VAL A 47 3.52 -10.53 0.17
N LYS A 48 3.41 -11.29 -0.91
CA LYS A 48 4.16 -12.56 -1.09
C LYS A 48 5.68 -12.35 -1.20
N ALA A 49 6.13 -11.23 -1.75
CA ALA A 49 7.55 -10.88 -1.76
C ALA A 49 8.07 -10.65 -0.33
N HIS A 50 7.30 -10.00 0.53
CA HIS A 50 7.63 -9.87 1.95
C HIS A 50 7.67 -11.21 2.66
N LEU A 51 6.69 -12.11 2.40
CA LEU A 51 6.69 -13.47 2.95
C LEU A 51 7.92 -14.26 2.50
N SER A 52 8.30 -14.16 1.24
CA SER A 52 9.49 -14.80 0.69
C SER A 52 10.77 -14.29 1.35
N GLN A 53 10.80 -13.00 1.69
CA GLN A 53 11.91 -12.41 2.43
C GLN A 53 11.97 -12.93 3.88
N PHE A 54 10.83 -13.05 4.59
CA PHE A 54 10.77 -13.64 5.92
C PHE A 54 11.21 -15.11 5.90
N GLN A 55 10.82 -15.88 4.88
CA GLN A 55 11.31 -17.25 4.68
C GLN A 55 12.82 -17.28 4.52
N SER A 56 13.36 -16.45 3.63
CA SER A 56 14.81 -16.37 3.37
C SER A 56 15.60 -15.96 4.62
N ILE A 57 15.04 -15.04 5.41
CA ILE A 57 15.63 -14.64 6.71
C ILE A 57 15.62 -15.82 7.68
N ALA A 58 14.52 -16.56 7.81
CA ALA A 58 14.46 -17.75 8.66
C ALA A 58 15.49 -18.79 8.23
N ASP A 59 15.55 -19.10 6.94
CA ASP A 59 16.47 -20.09 6.37
C ASP A 59 17.93 -19.74 6.67
N ALA A 60 18.31 -18.47 6.52
CA ALA A 60 19.66 -17.97 6.80
C ALA A 60 20.00 -17.91 8.31
N ASN A 61 18.99 -18.02 9.19
CA ASN A 61 19.16 -17.80 10.64
C ASN A 61 18.66 -18.99 11.50
N GLY A 62 18.89 -20.22 11.03
CA GLY A 62 18.58 -21.44 11.78
C GLY A 62 17.11 -21.87 11.70
N GLY A 63 16.42 -21.50 10.63
CA GLY A 63 15.09 -21.98 10.27
C GLY A 63 13.92 -21.34 11.02
N ASN A 64 14.16 -20.25 11.76
CA ASN A 64 13.08 -19.59 12.51
C ASN A 64 13.33 -18.09 12.73
N ARG A 65 12.26 -17.39 13.16
CA ARG A 65 12.26 -15.96 13.48
C ARG A 65 11.84 -15.70 14.94
N ALA A 66 12.20 -16.63 15.83
CA ALA A 66 11.75 -16.63 17.21
C ALA A 66 12.45 -15.53 18.05
N HIS A 67 11.78 -15.11 19.12
CA HIS A 67 12.34 -14.17 20.10
C HIS A 67 13.74 -14.61 20.59
N GLY A 68 14.66 -13.65 20.67
CA GLY A 68 16.05 -13.91 21.10
C GLY A 68 16.89 -14.64 20.07
N ARG A 69 16.40 -14.90 18.87
CA ARG A 69 17.12 -15.50 17.76
C ARG A 69 17.49 -14.47 16.68
N PRO A 70 18.58 -14.71 15.91
CA PRO A 70 19.00 -13.78 14.86
C PRO A 70 17.93 -13.51 13.80
N GLY A 71 17.13 -14.53 13.44
CA GLY A 71 16.06 -14.40 12.45
C GLY A 71 14.99 -13.38 12.83
N TYR A 72 14.64 -13.27 14.11
CA TYR A 72 13.73 -12.22 14.56
C TYR A 72 14.32 -10.82 14.35
N ARG A 73 15.57 -10.60 14.79
CA ARG A 73 16.23 -9.31 14.62
C ARG A 73 16.38 -8.94 13.15
N ALA A 74 16.76 -9.87 12.28
CA ALA A 74 16.89 -9.65 10.86
C ALA A 74 15.53 -9.33 10.20
N SER A 75 14.43 -9.94 10.65
CA SER A 75 13.07 -9.60 10.21
C SER A 75 12.69 -8.17 10.60
N LEU A 76 12.99 -7.76 11.83
CA LEU A 76 12.73 -6.39 12.29
C LEU A 76 13.54 -5.38 11.49
N ASP A 77 14.83 -5.65 11.26
CA ASP A 77 15.72 -4.76 10.50
C ASP A 77 15.24 -4.62 9.04
N TYR A 78 14.72 -5.71 8.44
CA TYR A 78 14.12 -5.68 7.12
C TYR A 78 12.87 -4.77 7.08
N VAL A 79 11.91 -5.00 7.97
CA VAL A 79 10.67 -4.19 8.03
C VAL A 79 11.00 -2.73 8.26
N LYS A 80 11.89 -2.45 9.23
CA LYS A 80 12.34 -1.09 9.54
C LYS A 80 12.96 -0.40 8.32
N ALA A 81 13.85 -1.07 7.59
CA ALA A 81 14.50 -0.50 6.43
C ALA A 81 13.49 -0.11 5.34
N ARG A 82 12.47 -0.96 5.09
CA ARG A 82 11.41 -0.66 4.12
C ARG A 82 10.57 0.57 4.54
N LEU A 83 10.26 0.70 5.83
CA LEU A 83 9.49 1.81 6.37
C LEU A 83 10.29 3.12 6.39
N ASP A 84 11.58 3.06 6.78
CA ASP A 84 12.47 4.23 6.73
C ASP A 84 12.60 4.76 5.30
N GLU A 85 12.74 3.85 4.33
CA GLU A 85 12.83 4.16 2.91
C GLU A 85 11.54 4.81 2.37
N ALA A 86 10.39 4.41 2.91
CA ALA A 86 9.08 4.96 2.58
C ALA A 86 8.74 6.28 3.32
N GLY A 87 9.63 6.77 4.21
CA GLY A 87 9.45 8.05 4.90
C GLY A 87 8.72 7.98 6.25
N PHE A 88 8.53 6.80 6.82
CA PHE A 88 7.99 6.66 8.17
C PHE A 88 9.01 7.07 9.22
N GLN A 89 8.52 7.60 10.34
CA GLN A 89 9.33 7.82 11.55
C GLN A 89 9.32 6.54 12.39
N THR A 90 10.42 5.78 12.33
CA THR A 90 10.49 4.48 13.00
C THR A 90 11.17 4.55 14.36
N THR A 91 10.64 3.79 15.32
CA THR A 91 11.18 3.65 16.67
C THR A 91 11.29 2.17 17.03
N VAL A 92 12.46 1.74 17.47
CA VAL A 92 12.68 0.40 18.03
C VAL A 92 12.63 0.47 19.54
N GLN A 93 11.60 -0.11 20.14
CA GLN A 93 11.44 -0.23 21.59
C GLN A 93 12.01 -1.57 22.06
N SER A 94 13.03 -1.56 22.89
CA SER A 94 13.65 -2.78 23.43
C SER A 94 13.06 -3.16 24.79
N PHE A 95 12.97 -4.46 25.03
CA PHE A 95 12.60 -5.04 26.32
C PHE A 95 13.44 -6.30 26.60
N THR A 96 13.40 -6.79 27.83
CA THR A 96 14.10 -8.03 28.21
C THR A 96 13.09 -9.05 28.66
N TYR A 97 13.15 -10.26 28.11
CA TYR A 97 12.34 -11.38 28.54
C TYR A 97 13.16 -12.68 28.52
N ARG A 98 13.11 -13.46 29.62
CA ARG A 98 13.86 -14.73 29.82
C ARG A 98 15.35 -14.62 29.48
N GLY A 99 15.96 -13.47 29.81
CA GLY A 99 17.38 -13.22 29.60
C GLY A 99 17.79 -12.84 28.17
N ALA A 100 16.84 -12.73 27.24
CA ALA A 100 17.07 -12.27 25.87
C ALA A 100 16.47 -10.87 25.67
N THR A 101 17.09 -10.08 24.79
CA THR A 101 16.54 -8.80 24.36
C THR A 101 15.50 -9.03 23.28
N GLY A 102 14.28 -8.53 23.51
CA GLY A 102 13.22 -8.43 22.52
C GLY A 102 13.05 -7.01 22.03
N TYR A 103 12.32 -6.85 20.96
CA TYR A 103 12.11 -5.56 20.33
C TYR A 103 10.67 -5.45 19.81
N ASN A 104 10.09 -4.26 19.94
CA ASN A 104 8.93 -3.85 19.15
C ASN A 104 9.42 -2.84 18.12
N LEU A 105 8.82 -2.84 16.93
CA LEU A 105 9.00 -1.80 15.93
C LEU A 105 7.71 -0.97 15.85
N LEU A 106 7.84 0.34 15.98
CA LEU A 106 6.76 1.30 15.78
C LEU A 106 7.11 2.17 14.59
N ALA A 107 6.13 2.49 13.76
CA ALA A 107 6.29 3.34 12.59
C ALA A 107 5.14 4.33 12.51
N ASP A 108 5.46 5.59 12.65
CA ASP A 108 4.52 6.70 12.60
C ASP A 108 4.51 7.30 11.18
N TRP A 109 3.34 7.35 10.56
CA TRP A 109 3.17 8.06 9.29
C TRP A 109 3.09 9.56 9.57
N PRO A 110 3.86 10.41 8.84
CA PRO A 110 3.83 11.85 9.06
C PRO A 110 2.45 12.45 8.75
N GLY A 111 1.84 13.08 9.73
CA GLY A 111 0.53 13.76 9.61
C GLY A 111 -0.55 13.15 10.49
N GLY A 112 -1.79 13.63 10.28
CA GLY A 112 -2.94 13.29 11.10
C GLY A 112 -2.91 13.90 12.53
N ASP A 113 -4.04 13.84 13.24
CA ASP A 113 -4.14 14.32 14.60
C ASP A 113 -3.46 13.36 15.59
N THR A 114 -2.33 13.76 16.14
CA THR A 114 -1.58 12.99 17.13
C THR A 114 -2.31 12.79 18.47
N ASN A 115 -3.48 13.44 18.68
CA ASN A 115 -4.34 13.20 19.82
C ASN A 115 -5.42 12.14 19.54
N ASP A 116 -5.53 11.69 18.27
CA ASP A 116 -6.39 10.58 17.88
C ASP A 116 -5.60 9.62 16.96
N VAL A 117 -5.07 8.54 17.56
CA VAL A 117 -4.17 7.60 16.90
C VAL A 117 -4.93 6.34 16.53
N LEU A 118 -4.90 5.96 15.26
CA LEU A 118 -5.27 4.63 14.80
C LEU A 118 -4.01 3.77 14.71
N MET A 119 -3.95 2.71 15.52
CA MET A 119 -2.86 1.76 15.48
C MET A 119 -3.22 0.53 14.65
N VAL A 120 -2.24 0.02 13.89
CA VAL A 120 -2.36 -1.18 13.05
C VAL A 120 -1.18 -2.08 13.36
N GLY A 121 -1.40 -3.32 13.76
CA GLY A 121 -0.25 -4.14 14.13
C GLY A 121 -0.53 -5.64 14.19
N GLY A 122 0.56 -6.36 14.40
CA GLY A 122 0.60 -7.80 14.62
C GLY A 122 2.00 -8.21 15.04
N HIS A 123 2.20 -9.45 15.49
CA HIS A 123 3.53 -9.88 15.88
C HIS A 123 4.40 -10.24 14.68
N LEU A 124 5.70 -10.08 14.86
CA LEU A 124 6.72 -10.36 13.85
C LEU A 124 7.55 -11.60 14.20
N ASP A 125 7.59 -11.99 15.47
CA ASP A 125 8.25 -13.23 15.85
C ASP A 125 7.41 -14.45 15.46
N GLY A 126 8.00 -15.61 15.48
CA GLY A 126 7.37 -16.90 15.38
C GLY A 126 7.97 -17.87 16.38
N VAL A 127 7.47 -19.11 16.41
CA VAL A 127 8.01 -20.18 17.25
C VAL A 127 9.38 -20.67 16.75
N THR A 128 10.11 -21.39 17.59
CA THR A 128 11.41 -21.99 17.21
C THR A 128 11.29 -23.19 16.27
N ALA A 129 10.08 -23.73 16.06
CA ALA A 129 9.85 -24.93 15.29
C ALA A 129 9.94 -24.73 13.77
N GLY A 130 9.72 -23.50 13.29
CA GLY A 130 9.68 -23.19 11.86
C GLY A 130 9.79 -21.71 11.55
N PRO A 131 9.69 -21.35 10.27
CA PRO A 131 9.83 -19.97 9.80
C PRO A 131 8.67 -19.05 10.21
N GLY A 132 7.48 -19.58 10.55
CA GLY A 132 6.33 -18.79 10.99
C GLY A 132 5.81 -17.87 9.87
N ILE A 133 5.49 -18.43 8.70
CA ILE A 133 5.11 -17.63 7.54
C ILE A 133 3.62 -17.26 7.56
N ASN A 134 2.75 -18.18 7.96
CA ASN A 134 1.37 -17.83 8.23
C ASN A 134 1.23 -17.21 9.62
N ASP A 135 1.90 -17.79 10.62
CA ASP A 135 1.89 -17.36 12.01
C ASP A 135 3.23 -16.67 12.40
N ASN A 136 3.35 -15.33 12.43
CA ASN A 136 2.44 -14.35 11.83
C ASN A 136 3.16 -13.53 10.74
N GLY A 137 3.88 -14.23 9.87
CA GLY A 137 4.43 -13.60 8.67
C GLY A 137 3.33 -12.98 7.80
N SER A 138 2.15 -13.65 7.70
CA SER A 138 1.02 -13.21 6.87
C SER A 138 0.48 -11.83 7.29
N GLY A 139 0.13 -11.66 8.57
CA GLY A 139 -0.30 -10.37 9.11
C GLY A 139 0.79 -9.32 9.01
N SER A 140 2.02 -9.67 9.44
CA SER A 140 3.17 -8.75 9.40
C SER A 140 3.48 -8.25 7.98
N ALA A 141 3.40 -9.10 6.96
CA ALA A 141 3.64 -8.74 5.56
C ALA A 141 2.53 -7.84 4.99
N ALA A 142 1.26 -8.18 5.25
CA ALA A 142 0.14 -7.38 4.77
C ALA A 142 0.08 -6.00 5.44
N ILE A 143 0.39 -5.91 6.74
CA ILE A 143 0.53 -4.63 7.46
C ILE A 143 1.65 -3.79 6.85
N LEU A 144 2.81 -4.42 6.51
CA LEU A 144 3.92 -3.73 5.88
C LEU A 144 3.52 -3.19 4.49
N GLU A 145 2.91 -4.01 3.65
CA GLU A 145 2.50 -3.57 2.32
C GLU A 145 1.42 -2.49 2.38
N THR A 146 0.48 -2.57 3.35
CA THR A 146 -0.48 -1.49 3.60
C THR A 146 0.22 -0.19 3.99
N ALA A 147 1.20 -0.23 4.90
CA ALA A 147 1.98 0.94 5.28
C ALA A 147 2.75 1.53 4.07
N LEU A 148 3.38 0.69 3.27
CA LEU A 148 4.06 1.13 2.04
C LEU A 148 3.08 1.71 1.02
N THR A 149 1.84 1.20 0.95
CA THR A 149 0.78 1.73 0.10
C THR A 149 0.30 3.10 0.60
N VAL A 150 0.16 3.29 1.92
CA VAL A 150 -0.09 4.62 2.52
C VAL A 150 0.95 5.64 2.04
N ALA A 151 2.23 5.25 2.04
CA ALA A 151 3.30 6.12 1.57
C ALA A 151 3.24 6.37 0.06
N ARG A 152 3.08 5.31 -0.75
CA ARG A 152 3.02 5.42 -2.22
C ARG A 152 1.85 6.28 -2.70
N THR A 153 0.68 6.13 -2.07
CA THR A 153 -0.50 6.93 -2.43
C THR A 153 -0.50 8.32 -1.82
N GLY A 154 0.47 8.62 -0.95
CA GLY A 154 0.48 9.87 -0.20
C GLY A 154 -0.76 10.04 0.66
N HIS A 155 -1.35 8.94 1.16
CA HIS A 155 -2.58 8.96 1.94
C HIS A 155 -2.46 9.89 3.16
N ARG A 156 -3.49 10.71 3.36
CA ARG A 156 -3.53 11.71 4.43
C ARG A 156 -4.75 11.49 5.29
N PRO A 157 -4.62 10.64 6.29
CA PRO A 157 -5.70 10.39 7.23
C PRO A 157 -5.91 11.60 8.16
N ASP A 158 -7.13 11.77 8.65
CA ASP A 158 -7.43 12.74 9.72
C ASP A 158 -6.78 12.32 11.03
N ARG A 159 -6.79 11.02 11.31
CA ARG A 159 -6.17 10.41 12.49
C ARG A 159 -4.70 10.12 12.23
N HIS A 160 -3.89 10.20 13.27
CA HIS A 160 -2.50 9.77 13.17
C HIS A 160 -2.38 8.25 13.01
N LEU A 161 -1.72 7.78 11.94
CA LEU A 161 -1.48 6.36 11.71
C LEU A 161 -0.20 5.92 12.38
N ARG A 162 -0.28 4.90 13.23
CA ARG A 162 0.86 4.20 13.81
C ARG A 162 0.79 2.72 13.47
N PHE A 163 1.81 2.21 12.79
CA PHE A 163 1.98 0.79 12.53
C PHE A 163 2.90 0.16 13.58
N ALA A 164 2.65 -1.11 13.94
CA ALA A 164 3.40 -1.77 14.99
C ALA A 164 3.67 -3.25 14.67
N TRP A 165 4.90 -3.70 14.93
CA TRP A 165 5.31 -5.10 14.86
C TRP A 165 5.82 -5.51 16.23
N TRP A 166 5.09 -6.44 16.86
CA TRP A 166 5.39 -6.88 18.21
C TRP A 166 6.38 -8.02 18.22
N GLY A 167 7.14 -8.14 19.28
CA GLY A 167 8.05 -9.24 19.51
C GLY A 167 7.68 -10.06 20.74
N ALA A 168 8.06 -11.33 20.73
CA ALA A 168 7.79 -12.29 21.81
C ALA A 168 6.29 -12.45 22.11
N GLU A 169 5.46 -12.37 21.09
CA GLU A 169 4.04 -12.69 21.17
C GLU A 169 3.86 -14.15 21.58
N GLU A 170 4.55 -15.04 20.91
CA GLU A 170 4.57 -16.50 21.07
C GLU A 170 4.98 -16.97 22.49
N LEU A 171 5.45 -16.06 23.30
CA LEU A 171 5.80 -16.30 24.70
C LEU A 171 4.77 -15.70 25.67
N GLY A 172 3.63 -15.24 25.16
CA GLY A 172 2.48 -14.73 25.90
C GLY A 172 2.34 -13.20 25.81
N LEU A 173 2.29 -12.65 24.61
CA LEU A 173 2.01 -11.23 24.32
C LEU A 173 3.01 -10.26 24.99
N ILE A 174 4.30 -10.64 25.05
CA ILE A 174 5.27 -9.92 25.88
C ILE A 174 5.52 -8.51 25.34
N GLY A 175 5.73 -8.36 24.01
CA GLY A 175 6.07 -7.09 23.40
C GLY A 175 4.92 -6.09 23.45
N SER A 176 3.72 -6.49 23.03
CA SER A 176 2.53 -5.65 23.09
C SER A 176 2.13 -5.29 24.53
N THR A 177 2.25 -6.24 25.46
CA THR A 177 2.07 -5.98 26.89
C THR A 177 3.08 -4.97 27.44
N TYR A 178 4.36 -5.11 27.04
CA TYR A 178 5.38 -4.15 27.41
C TYR A 178 5.06 -2.75 26.86
N TYR A 179 4.65 -2.65 25.61
CA TYR A 179 4.26 -1.37 25.01
C TYR A 179 3.11 -0.72 25.79
N VAL A 180 1.98 -1.42 25.96
CA VAL A 180 0.79 -0.87 26.62
C VAL A 180 1.05 -0.48 28.07
N ASN A 181 1.84 -1.28 28.81
CA ASN A 181 2.17 -1.00 30.21
C ASN A 181 3.10 0.22 30.39
N ASN A 182 3.89 0.56 29.37
CA ASN A 182 4.77 1.72 29.42
C ASN A 182 4.12 3.01 28.87
N LEU A 183 2.89 2.95 28.39
CA LEU A 183 2.12 4.14 28.03
C LEU A 183 1.64 4.89 29.26
N SER A 184 1.82 6.19 29.29
CA SER A 184 1.13 7.08 30.24
C SER A 184 -0.38 7.07 30.00
N SER A 185 -1.16 7.53 30.98
CA SER A 185 -2.62 7.65 30.79
C SER A 185 -2.98 8.57 29.62
N ALA A 186 -2.21 9.64 29.41
CA ALA A 186 -2.40 10.58 28.30
C ALA A 186 -2.11 9.91 26.94
N GLU A 187 -1.08 9.07 26.83
CA GLU A 187 -0.79 8.33 25.61
C GLU A 187 -1.86 7.27 25.32
N ARG A 188 -2.34 6.55 26.35
CA ARG A 188 -3.44 5.59 26.19
C ARG A 188 -4.71 6.24 25.69
N SER A 189 -5.07 7.44 26.22
CA SER A 189 -6.28 8.13 25.81
C SER A 189 -6.25 8.67 24.38
N ARG A 190 -5.06 8.77 23.78
CA ARG A 190 -4.91 9.16 22.37
C ARG A 190 -5.13 8.01 21.39
N ILE A 191 -4.99 6.75 21.84
CA ILE A 191 -5.18 5.59 20.98
C ILE A 191 -6.67 5.34 20.86
N GLY A 192 -7.27 5.79 19.77
CA GLY A 192 -8.71 5.67 19.50
C GLY A 192 -9.09 4.32 18.87
N GLY A 193 -8.12 3.46 18.53
CA GLY A 193 -8.37 2.08 18.05
C GLY A 193 -7.09 1.33 17.73
N TYR A 194 -7.12 0.02 17.92
CA TYR A 194 -6.04 -0.90 17.54
C TYR A 194 -6.57 -2.01 16.63
N LEU A 195 -6.03 -2.10 15.42
CA LEU A 195 -6.33 -3.13 14.44
C LEU A 195 -5.27 -4.23 14.54
N ASN A 196 -5.70 -5.45 14.85
CA ASN A 196 -4.82 -6.62 15.04
C ASN A 196 -4.99 -7.62 13.89
N PHE A 197 -3.90 -7.98 13.23
CA PHE A 197 -3.94 -8.95 12.15
C PHE A 197 -2.95 -10.08 12.41
N ASP A 198 -3.52 -11.28 12.57
CA ASP A 198 -2.80 -12.46 13.01
C ASP A 198 -3.34 -13.66 12.24
N MET A 199 -2.45 -14.41 11.57
CA MET A 199 -2.78 -15.56 10.73
C MET A 199 -3.90 -15.28 9.72
N ILE A 200 -3.64 -14.44 8.74
CA ILE A 200 -4.62 -14.00 7.73
C ILE A 200 -4.52 -14.76 6.39
N GLY A 201 -3.69 -15.81 6.33
CA GLY A 201 -3.43 -16.60 5.12
C GLY A 201 -3.55 -18.11 5.29
N SER A 202 -4.30 -18.62 6.26
CA SER A 202 -4.38 -20.07 6.59
C SER A 202 -4.79 -20.93 5.39
N PRO A 203 -4.17 -22.11 5.17
CA PRO A 203 -4.39 -22.93 3.98
C PRO A 203 -5.82 -23.41 3.78
N ASN A 204 -6.51 -23.71 4.87
CA ASN A 204 -7.92 -24.10 4.89
C ASN A 204 -8.77 -22.95 5.49
N ALA A 205 -8.56 -21.71 4.99
CA ALA A 205 -9.00 -20.48 5.60
C ALA A 205 -10.49 -20.42 5.94
N GLY A 206 -10.79 -19.89 7.13
CA GLY A 206 -12.05 -19.24 7.46
C GLY A 206 -11.92 -17.72 7.29
N TYR A 207 -13.01 -16.99 7.45
CA TYR A 207 -13.01 -15.54 7.51
C TYR A 207 -13.66 -15.11 8.81
N PHE A 208 -12.85 -14.63 9.73
CA PHE A 208 -13.30 -14.26 11.08
C PHE A 208 -12.93 -12.82 11.37
N ALA A 209 -13.87 -12.08 11.98
CA ALA A 209 -13.61 -10.80 12.61
C ALA A 209 -13.77 -10.94 14.13
N TYR A 210 -12.94 -10.22 14.90
CA TYR A 210 -13.11 -10.21 16.36
C TYR A 210 -14.44 -9.54 16.75
N ASP A 211 -15.21 -10.22 17.61
CA ASP A 211 -16.55 -9.84 18.09
C ASP A 211 -16.50 -8.55 18.91
N GLY A 212 -16.53 -7.44 18.21
CA GLY A 212 -16.43 -6.11 18.82
C GLY A 212 -17.73 -5.65 19.46
N ASP A 213 -18.89 -6.08 18.91
CA ASP A 213 -20.23 -5.70 19.38
C ASP A 213 -20.82 -6.66 20.41
N GLY A 214 -20.20 -7.83 20.61
CA GLY A 214 -20.64 -8.84 21.55
C GLY A 214 -21.83 -9.68 21.06
N SER A 215 -22.07 -9.72 19.75
CA SER A 215 -23.22 -10.44 19.16
C SER A 215 -23.10 -11.95 19.31
N SER A 216 -21.89 -12.49 19.44
CA SER A 216 -21.62 -13.90 19.63
C SER A 216 -20.99 -14.25 21.00
N GLY A 217 -20.65 -13.26 21.83
CA GLY A 217 -20.01 -13.46 23.12
C GLY A 217 -19.79 -12.17 23.91
N SER A 218 -18.62 -12.04 24.50
CA SER A 218 -18.22 -10.82 25.19
C SER A 218 -17.60 -9.87 24.19
N GLY A 219 -18.23 -8.73 23.94
CA GLY A 219 -17.73 -7.69 23.06
C GLY A 219 -16.44 -7.02 23.54
N GLY A 220 -15.82 -6.26 22.65
CA GLY A 220 -14.67 -5.42 22.98
C GLY A 220 -15.05 -4.14 23.75
N PRO A 221 -14.05 -3.34 24.15
CA PRO A 221 -14.29 -1.99 24.68
C PRO A 221 -15.08 -1.10 23.72
N ALA A 222 -15.70 -0.04 24.24
CA ALA A 222 -16.45 0.93 23.44
C ALA A 222 -15.62 1.43 22.24
N GLY A 223 -16.18 1.32 21.03
CA GLY A 223 -15.49 1.56 19.75
C GLY A 223 -15.07 0.30 18.99
N SER A 224 -14.97 -0.87 19.65
CA SER A 224 -14.61 -2.14 18.98
C SER A 224 -15.65 -2.57 17.97
N ALA A 225 -16.95 -2.36 18.25
CA ALA A 225 -18.07 -2.63 17.34
C ALA A 225 -17.93 -1.90 16.00
N GLU A 226 -17.41 -0.68 16.00
CA GLU A 226 -17.18 0.08 14.77
C GLU A 226 -16.04 -0.52 13.96
N ILE A 227 -14.95 -0.95 14.61
CA ILE A 227 -13.83 -1.63 13.93
C ILE A 227 -14.33 -2.92 13.25
N GLU A 228 -15.09 -3.73 13.98
CA GLU A 228 -15.70 -4.94 13.42
C GLU A 228 -16.61 -4.62 12.23
N ARG A 229 -17.52 -3.65 12.39
CA ARG A 229 -18.45 -3.25 11.33
C ARG A 229 -17.72 -2.84 10.04
N VAL A 230 -16.62 -2.09 10.17
CA VAL A 230 -15.83 -1.65 9.00
C VAL A 230 -15.15 -2.84 8.33
N LEU A 231 -14.51 -3.73 9.10
CA LEU A 231 -13.86 -4.92 8.56
C LEU A 231 -14.87 -5.85 7.88
N ARG A 232 -16.02 -6.13 8.49
CA ARG A 232 -17.10 -6.95 7.91
C ARG A 232 -17.66 -6.33 6.64
N GLY A 233 -17.83 -5.00 6.62
CA GLY A 233 -18.34 -4.25 5.46
C GLY A 233 -17.51 -4.46 4.19
N HIS A 234 -16.19 -4.59 4.30
CA HIS A 234 -15.34 -4.96 3.16
C HIS A 234 -15.74 -6.31 2.58
N PHE A 235 -15.85 -7.34 3.43
CA PHE A 235 -16.20 -8.69 2.98
C PHE A 235 -17.63 -8.79 2.45
N GLU A 236 -18.57 -8.03 3.00
CA GLU A 236 -19.95 -7.93 2.50
C GLU A 236 -19.96 -7.37 1.07
N ASN A 237 -19.15 -6.35 0.80
CA ASN A 237 -19.04 -5.76 -0.53
C ASN A 237 -18.52 -6.73 -1.60
N ILE A 238 -17.64 -7.67 -1.20
CA ILE A 238 -17.13 -8.73 -2.10
C ILE A 238 -17.90 -10.05 -1.99
N GLY A 239 -19.01 -10.08 -1.25
CA GLY A 239 -19.90 -11.24 -1.13
C GLY A 239 -19.30 -12.41 -0.35
N VAL A 240 -18.37 -12.18 0.58
CA VAL A 240 -17.73 -13.19 1.41
C VAL A 240 -18.31 -13.16 2.82
N PRO A 241 -18.99 -14.23 3.30
CA PRO A 241 -19.50 -14.28 4.66
C PRO A 241 -18.37 -14.26 5.69
N VAL A 242 -18.53 -13.49 6.76
CA VAL A 242 -17.63 -13.42 7.91
C VAL A 242 -18.36 -13.93 9.15
N GLN A 243 -17.67 -14.70 9.99
CA GLN A 243 -18.13 -15.11 11.31
C GLN A 243 -17.34 -14.40 12.40
N ASP A 244 -17.92 -14.34 13.59
CA ASP A 244 -17.24 -13.77 14.74
C ASP A 244 -16.18 -14.73 15.29
N THR A 245 -15.11 -14.15 15.84
CA THR A 245 -14.17 -14.84 16.72
C THR A 245 -14.04 -14.09 18.03
N ALA A 246 -13.92 -14.83 19.12
CA ALA A 246 -13.91 -14.24 20.45
C ALA A 246 -12.60 -13.51 20.76
N PHE A 247 -12.68 -12.48 21.60
CA PHE A 247 -11.52 -11.89 22.26
C PHE A 247 -11.02 -12.79 23.40
N ASP A 248 -10.43 -13.93 23.06
CA ASP A 248 -9.94 -14.94 24.02
C ASP A 248 -8.56 -14.60 24.62
N GLY A 249 -7.93 -13.52 24.16
CA GLY A 249 -6.63 -13.04 24.64
C GLY A 249 -5.43 -13.78 24.05
N ARG A 250 -5.60 -14.48 22.93
CA ARG A 250 -4.53 -15.24 22.26
C ARG A 250 -3.77 -14.45 21.21
N SER A 251 -3.99 -13.15 21.07
CA SER A 251 -3.24 -12.28 20.17
C SER A 251 -3.06 -10.87 20.76
N ASP A 252 -2.27 -10.04 20.10
CA ASP A 252 -1.78 -8.74 20.60
C ASP A 252 -2.86 -7.69 20.88
N TYR A 253 -4.11 -7.90 20.48
CA TYR A 253 -5.23 -7.07 20.93
C TYR A 253 -5.45 -7.17 22.47
N GLY A 254 -5.03 -8.27 23.08
CA GLY A 254 -5.30 -8.56 24.49
C GLY A 254 -4.84 -7.48 25.47
N PRO A 255 -3.58 -6.98 25.41
CA PRO A 255 -3.13 -5.88 26.24
C PRO A 255 -3.93 -4.59 26.05
N PHE A 256 -4.37 -4.28 24.83
CA PHE A 256 -5.11 -3.06 24.49
C PHE A 256 -6.52 -3.08 25.10
N ILE A 257 -7.28 -4.17 24.89
CA ILE A 257 -8.63 -4.28 25.46
C ILE A 257 -8.62 -4.29 26.99
N ARG A 258 -7.59 -4.86 27.63
CA ARG A 258 -7.45 -4.87 29.09
C ARG A 258 -7.35 -3.48 29.72
N VAL A 259 -6.89 -2.49 28.96
CA VAL A 259 -6.78 -1.08 29.41
C VAL A 259 -7.88 -0.21 28.81
N GLY A 260 -8.88 -0.80 28.16
CA GLY A 260 -10.06 -0.10 27.61
C GLY A 260 -9.83 0.54 26.24
N ILE A 261 -8.72 0.25 25.53
CA ILE A 261 -8.49 0.70 24.15
C ILE A 261 -9.35 -0.17 23.22
N PRO A 262 -10.18 0.44 22.34
CA PRO A 262 -10.96 -0.31 21.36
C PRO A 262 -10.04 -1.13 20.46
N ALA A 263 -10.42 -2.37 20.18
CA ALA A 263 -9.66 -3.21 19.27
C ALA A 263 -10.57 -4.07 18.40
N GLY A 264 -10.04 -4.51 17.27
CA GLY A 264 -10.65 -5.45 16.35
C GLY A 264 -9.59 -6.02 15.41
N GLY A 265 -9.99 -6.80 14.43
CA GLY A 265 -9.06 -7.38 13.48
C GLY A 265 -9.64 -8.59 12.79
N LEU A 266 -8.79 -9.27 12.02
CA LEU A 266 -9.15 -10.41 11.19
C LEU A 266 -8.28 -11.63 11.54
N PHE A 267 -8.86 -12.81 11.31
CA PHE A 267 -8.22 -14.10 11.56
C PHE A 267 -8.74 -15.14 10.56
N THR A 268 -7.90 -16.07 10.11
CA THR A 268 -8.33 -17.13 9.17
C THR A 268 -8.35 -18.53 9.78
N GLY A 269 -8.06 -18.63 11.05
CA GLY A 269 -8.11 -19.87 11.83
C GLY A 269 -6.75 -20.55 11.99
N ALA A 270 -6.50 -21.15 13.14
CA ALA A 270 -5.28 -21.89 13.51
C ALA A 270 -5.54 -23.41 13.56
N GLU A 271 -5.27 -24.05 14.70
CA GLU A 271 -5.43 -25.49 14.95
C GLU A 271 -6.89 -25.95 14.99
N GLY A 272 -7.83 -25.03 15.16
CA GLY A 272 -9.26 -25.30 15.13
C GLY A 272 -9.69 -26.00 13.83
N ARG A 273 -10.72 -26.86 13.91
CA ARG A 273 -11.18 -27.63 12.75
C ARG A 273 -12.38 -26.96 12.10
N LYS A 274 -12.28 -26.75 10.78
CA LYS A 274 -13.38 -26.22 9.96
C LYS A 274 -14.61 -27.14 10.05
N THR A 275 -15.75 -26.59 10.37
CA THR A 275 -17.02 -27.33 10.41
C THR A 275 -17.54 -27.60 8.98
N THR A 276 -18.51 -28.50 8.84
CA THR A 276 -19.19 -28.72 7.56
C THR A 276 -19.89 -27.47 7.06
N GLN A 277 -20.51 -26.70 7.96
CA GLN A 277 -21.16 -25.43 7.60
C GLN A 277 -20.15 -24.40 7.10
N GLN A 278 -19.02 -24.27 7.77
CA GLN A 278 -17.94 -23.37 7.36
C GLN A 278 -17.32 -23.77 6.02
N ALA A 279 -17.21 -25.09 5.74
CA ALA A 279 -16.77 -25.57 4.44
C ALA A 279 -17.79 -25.29 3.33
N GLN A 280 -19.07 -25.23 3.63
CA GLN A 280 -20.12 -24.79 2.69
C GLN A 280 -20.04 -23.28 2.41
N LEU A 281 -19.68 -22.47 3.41
CA LEU A 281 -19.55 -21.02 3.27
C LEU A 281 -18.29 -20.61 2.50
N TRP A 282 -17.15 -21.22 2.80
CA TRP A 282 -15.84 -20.75 2.38
C TRP A 282 -15.05 -21.74 1.52
N GLY A 283 -15.61 -22.91 1.25
CA GLY A 283 -14.87 -24.00 0.62
C GLY A 283 -13.89 -24.67 1.59
N GLY A 284 -12.94 -25.42 1.05
CA GLY A 284 -11.94 -26.17 1.82
C GLY A 284 -12.50 -27.48 2.38
N GLN A 285 -11.87 -28.00 3.46
CA GLN A 285 -12.10 -29.33 3.98
C GLN A 285 -12.70 -29.30 5.40
N ALA A 286 -13.93 -29.79 5.55
CA ALA A 286 -14.56 -30.01 6.86
C ALA A 286 -13.78 -31.06 7.70
N GLY A 287 -13.73 -30.86 9.01
CA GLY A 287 -13.03 -31.74 9.96
C GLY A 287 -11.51 -31.59 9.96
N VAL A 288 -10.96 -30.72 9.11
CA VAL A 288 -9.53 -30.42 9.00
C VAL A 288 -9.23 -29.08 9.67
N ALA A 289 -8.06 -28.97 10.30
CA ALA A 289 -7.60 -27.72 10.87
C ALA A 289 -7.59 -26.60 9.81
N PHE A 290 -7.85 -25.36 10.24
CA PHE A 290 -7.68 -24.21 9.35
C PHE A 290 -6.21 -24.09 8.90
N ASP A 291 -5.29 -24.30 9.84
CA ASP A 291 -3.86 -24.45 9.56
C ASP A 291 -3.29 -25.69 10.26
N ARG A 292 -2.82 -26.67 9.46
CA ARG A 292 -2.18 -27.88 9.98
C ARG A 292 -0.73 -27.66 10.37
N CYS A 293 -0.16 -26.56 9.89
CA CYS A 293 1.24 -26.20 10.14
C CYS A 293 1.38 -25.18 11.27
N TYR A 294 0.28 -24.84 11.95
CA TYR A 294 0.31 -23.96 13.12
C TYR A 294 1.36 -24.42 14.13
N HIS A 295 2.30 -23.54 14.50
CA HIS A 295 3.44 -23.81 15.39
C HIS A 295 4.34 -24.97 14.95
N ALA A 296 4.47 -25.23 13.64
CA ALA A 296 5.21 -26.35 13.09
C ALA A 296 6.23 -25.92 12.02
N SER A 297 7.18 -26.80 11.74
CA SER A 297 8.23 -26.53 10.73
C SER A 297 7.71 -26.40 9.29
N CYS A 298 6.50 -26.85 9.03
CA CYS A 298 5.87 -26.73 7.72
C CYS A 298 5.15 -25.40 7.50
N ASP A 299 5.17 -24.47 8.47
CA ASP A 299 4.64 -23.12 8.27
C ASP A 299 5.61 -22.26 7.43
N THR A 300 5.64 -22.55 6.16
CA THR A 300 6.50 -21.96 5.12
C THR A 300 5.65 -21.20 4.10
N THR A 301 6.28 -20.58 3.11
CA THR A 301 5.56 -19.92 1.99
C THR A 301 4.61 -20.85 1.23
N ALA A 302 4.79 -22.17 1.31
CA ALA A 302 3.86 -23.15 0.75
C ALA A 302 2.59 -23.36 1.61
N ASN A 303 2.57 -22.85 2.84
CA ASN A 303 1.45 -22.93 3.79
C ASN A 303 0.50 -21.74 3.71
N ILE A 304 0.44 -21.05 2.58
CA ILE A 304 -0.37 -19.83 2.40
C ILE A 304 -1.50 -20.08 1.41
N ASN A 305 -2.69 -19.61 1.75
CA ASN A 305 -3.82 -19.48 0.83
C ASN A 305 -3.81 -18.06 0.24
N ASP A 306 -3.40 -17.95 -1.01
CA ASP A 306 -3.29 -16.68 -1.72
C ASP A 306 -4.59 -15.87 -1.73
N THR A 307 -5.74 -16.52 -1.96
CA THR A 307 -7.04 -15.84 -1.97
C THR A 307 -7.43 -15.29 -0.59
N ALA A 308 -7.11 -16.02 0.48
CA ALA A 308 -7.40 -15.54 1.82
C ALA A 308 -6.48 -14.38 2.20
N LEU A 309 -5.19 -14.50 1.88
CA LEU A 309 -4.19 -13.46 2.11
C LEU A 309 -4.55 -12.16 1.39
N ASP A 310 -4.91 -12.24 0.12
CA ASP A 310 -5.31 -11.14 -0.74
C ASP A 310 -6.51 -10.37 -0.17
N ARG A 311 -7.62 -11.08 0.05
CA ARG A 311 -8.86 -10.49 0.60
C ARG A 311 -8.66 -9.83 1.97
N ASN A 312 -7.84 -10.45 2.84
CA ASN A 312 -7.56 -9.88 4.15
C ASN A 312 -6.60 -8.68 4.05
N ALA A 313 -5.65 -8.68 3.13
CA ALA A 313 -4.78 -7.52 2.89
C ALA A 313 -5.60 -6.31 2.42
N ASP A 314 -6.54 -6.51 1.50
CA ASP A 314 -7.47 -5.46 1.05
C ASP A 314 -8.38 -4.98 2.18
N ALA A 315 -8.84 -5.89 3.04
CA ALA A 315 -9.63 -5.53 4.21
C ALA A 315 -8.83 -4.67 5.21
N ILE A 316 -7.51 -4.92 5.36
CA ILE A 316 -6.62 -4.07 6.16
C ILE A 316 -6.57 -2.65 5.57
N ALA A 317 -6.34 -2.52 4.27
CA ALA A 317 -6.36 -1.22 3.61
C ALA A 317 -7.73 -0.53 3.77
N HIS A 318 -8.81 -1.26 3.51
CA HIS A 318 -10.17 -0.72 3.69
C HIS A 318 -10.38 -0.16 5.10
N ALA A 319 -9.95 -0.89 6.14
CA ALA A 319 -10.07 -0.44 7.53
C ALA A 319 -9.17 0.76 7.83
N VAL A 320 -7.94 0.79 7.32
CA VAL A 320 -7.00 1.91 7.49
C VAL A 320 -7.54 3.18 6.85
N TRP A 321 -8.04 3.11 5.62
CA TRP A 321 -8.62 4.27 4.92
C TRP A 321 -9.93 4.73 5.56
N THR A 322 -10.81 3.80 5.92
CA THR A 322 -12.13 4.15 6.50
C THR A 322 -12.01 4.69 7.92
N LEU A 323 -11.26 4.00 8.80
CA LEU A 323 -11.13 4.38 10.21
C LEU A 323 -10.08 5.46 10.44
N GLY A 324 -9.12 5.60 9.54
CA GLY A 324 -8.14 6.69 9.56
C GLY A 324 -8.78 8.04 9.29
N GLY A 325 -10.00 8.01 8.75
CA GLY A 325 -10.71 9.21 8.30
C GLY A 325 -10.19 9.65 6.94
N GLU A 326 -11.07 10.30 6.22
CA GLU A 326 -10.71 10.96 4.98
C GLU A 326 -10.16 12.33 5.34
N GLY A 327 -8.88 12.42 5.53
CA GLY A 327 -8.21 13.66 5.28
C GLY A 327 -8.62 14.05 3.88
N GLY A 328 -9.60 14.97 3.77
CA GLY A 328 -10.07 15.40 2.46
C GLY A 328 -8.88 15.64 1.58
N THR A 329 -8.99 15.41 0.27
CA THR A 329 -7.96 15.62 -0.75
C THR A 329 -7.35 17.03 -0.65
N GLN A 330 -6.82 17.35 0.51
CA GLN A 330 -5.87 18.42 0.69
C GLN A 330 -4.51 17.77 0.38
N GLN A 331 -4.15 17.87 -0.89
CA GLN A 331 -2.74 17.89 -1.28
C GLN A 331 -1.97 18.52 -0.11
N PRO A 332 -0.81 17.94 0.35
CA PRO A 332 -0.04 18.55 1.43
C PRO A 332 -0.03 20.04 1.25
N PRO A 333 -0.18 20.86 2.33
CA PRO A 333 0.04 22.29 2.20
C PRO A 333 1.36 22.62 1.51
N ASP A 334 2.24 21.64 1.46
CA ASP A 334 3.57 21.72 0.88
C ASP A 334 3.74 21.05 -0.51
N THR A 335 2.79 20.25 -1.01
CA THR A 335 2.91 19.68 -2.37
C THR A 335 2.54 20.73 -3.41
N VAL A 336 3.51 21.05 -4.23
CA VAL A 336 3.42 22.03 -5.30
C VAL A 336 2.98 21.39 -6.61
N HIS A 337 3.41 20.16 -6.83
CA HIS A 337 3.14 19.37 -8.03
C HIS A 337 3.25 17.88 -7.68
N SER A 338 2.35 17.07 -8.24
CA SER A 338 2.43 15.61 -8.21
C SER A 338 2.01 15.06 -9.56
N ASP A 339 2.66 13.96 -9.96
CA ASP A 339 2.35 13.22 -11.17
C ASP A 339 2.53 11.73 -10.85
N ASP A 340 1.41 11.02 -10.77
CA ASP A 340 1.36 9.58 -10.54
C ASP A 340 1.44 8.77 -11.84
N LEU A 341 1.47 9.48 -12.98
CA LEU A 341 1.58 8.92 -14.32
C LEU A 341 0.41 8.01 -14.75
N GLU A 342 -0.68 7.99 -13.99
CA GLU A 342 -1.89 7.23 -14.34
C GLU A 342 -2.69 7.84 -15.49
N SER A 343 -2.47 9.12 -15.76
CA SER A 343 -3.08 9.85 -16.87
C SER A 343 -2.03 10.59 -17.70
N ASP A 344 -2.41 11.02 -18.91
CA ASP A 344 -1.53 11.86 -19.75
C ASP A 344 -1.48 13.28 -19.16
N THR A 345 -0.34 13.61 -18.58
CA THR A 345 -0.03 14.93 -17.98
C THR A 345 0.84 15.80 -18.89
N GLY A 346 1.01 15.39 -20.16
CA GLY A 346 1.72 16.19 -21.19
C GLY A 346 3.22 15.94 -21.27
N TRP A 347 3.67 14.73 -20.96
CA TRP A 347 5.03 14.29 -21.22
C TRP A 347 5.27 14.14 -22.73
N THR A 348 6.40 14.62 -23.21
CA THR A 348 6.77 14.63 -24.63
C THR A 348 8.09 13.89 -24.81
N ALA A 349 8.07 12.79 -25.55
CA ALA A 349 9.27 12.06 -25.95
C ALA A 349 10.04 12.83 -27.02
N ASP A 350 11.37 12.67 -27.04
CA ASP A 350 12.28 13.36 -27.97
C ASP A 350 11.98 14.86 -28.11
N PRO A 351 11.95 15.60 -26.99
CA PRO A 351 11.43 16.98 -26.98
C PRO A 351 12.26 17.98 -27.80
N ASP A 352 13.49 17.65 -28.10
CA ASP A 352 14.41 18.49 -28.84
C ASP A 352 14.75 17.93 -30.25
N GLY A 353 14.22 16.74 -30.61
CA GLY A 353 14.49 16.07 -31.87
C GLY A 353 15.93 15.56 -32.00
N THR A 354 16.58 15.24 -30.89
CA THR A 354 18.00 14.89 -30.83
C THR A 354 18.29 13.47 -30.34
N ASP A 355 17.25 12.71 -30.02
CA ASP A 355 17.39 11.32 -29.58
C ASP A 355 17.97 10.47 -30.72
N THR A 356 18.86 9.56 -30.33
CA THR A 356 19.55 8.65 -31.25
C THR A 356 19.20 7.21 -31.09
N ALA A 357 18.53 6.84 -29.99
CA ALA A 357 18.11 5.47 -29.73
C ALA A 357 17.21 4.91 -30.85
N THR A 358 17.52 3.71 -31.27
CA THR A 358 16.81 3.01 -32.36
C THR A 358 15.63 2.19 -31.85
N SER A 359 15.67 1.77 -30.57
CA SER A 359 14.56 1.14 -29.83
C SER A 359 14.51 1.62 -28.38
N GLY A 360 13.55 1.16 -27.58
CA GLY A 360 13.42 1.50 -26.17
C GLY A 360 13.23 2.99 -25.90
N ARG A 361 12.42 3.66 -26.71
CA ARG A 361 12.15 5.09 -26.49
C ARG A 361 11.30 5.29 -25.24
N TRP A 362 11.56 6.37 -24.53
CA TRP A 362 10.74 6.77 -23.40
C TRP A 362 9.28 6.94 -23.81
N GLU A 363 8.41 6.35 -23.04
CA GLU A 363 6.96 6.55 -23.14
C GLU A 363 6.29 6.49 -21.75
N ARG A 364 5.13 7.11 -21.63
CA ARG A 364 4.21 6.85 -20.53
C ARG A 364 3.33 5.67 -20.93
N GLY A 365 3.31 4.64 -20.14
CA GLY A 365 2.51 3.44 -20.44
C GLY A 365 2.37 2.51 -19.23
N THR A 366 1.69 1.39 -19.44
CA THR A 366 1.62 0.28 -18.48
C THR A 366 2.77 -0.68 -18.77
N PRO A 367 3.86 -0.66 -17.97
CA PRO A 367 5.03 -1.47 -18.26
C PRO A 367 4.75 -2.97 -18.10
N GLN A 368 5.23 -3.76 -19.06
CA GLN A 368 5.17 -5.21 -19.02
C GLN A 368 6.48 -5.74 -18.46
N PRO A 369 6.50 -6.36 -17.27
CA PRO A 369 7.74 -6.84 -16.64
C PRO A 369 8.52 -7.82 -17.51
N THR A 370 9.84 -7.62 -17.58
CA THR A 370 10.78 -8.52 -18.28
C THR A 370 11.87 -9.02 -17.34
N SER A 371 12.51 -10.13 -17.71
CA SER A 371 13.67 -10.65 -16.98
C SER A 371 14.58 -11.47 -17.91
N TRP A 372 15.88 -11.49 -17.61
CA TRP A 372 16.86 -12.32 -18.29
C TRP A 372 17.68 -13.15 -17.29
N SER A 373 17.65 -14.47 -17.43
CA SER A 373 18.39 -15.41 -16.55
C SER A 373 18.18 -15.12 -15.05
N GLY A 374 16.95 -14.77 -14.64
CA GLY A 374 16.61 -14.45 -13.26
C GLY A 374 16.93 -13.01 -12.82
N THR A 375 17.53 -12.19 -13.68
CA THR A 375 17.71 -10.75 -13.45
C THR A 375 16.47 -10.02 -13.93
N ALA A 376 15.72 -9.37 -13.04
CA ALA A 376 14.61 -8.50 -13.42
C ALA A 376 15.15 -7.28 -14.19
N LEU A 377 14.47 -6.91 -15.27
CA LEU A 377 14.85 -5.80 -16.13
C LEU A 377 13.77 -4.73 -16.12
N GLN A 378 12.79 -4.76 -17.03
CA GLN A 378 11.63 -3.89 -16.89
C GLN A 378 10.77 -4.30 -15.71
N LEU A 379 10.33 -3.34 -14.92
CA LEU A 379 9.45 -3.55 -13.76
C LEU A 379 8.03 -3.09 -14.08
N ALA A 380 7.04 -3.65 -13.39
CA ALA A 380 5.73 -3.01 -13.29
C ALA A 380 5.86 -1.62 -12.66
N ALA A 381 4.85 -0.76 -12.80
CA ALA A 381 4.82 0.56 -12.20
C ALA A 381 5.11 0.51 -10.68
N ALA A 382 5.69 1.56 -10.12
CA ALA A 382 5.94 1.66 -8.68
C ALA A 382 4.66 1.98 -7.90
N GLY A 383 3.71 2.66 -8.54
CA GLY A 383 2.38 2.97 -8.03
C GLY A 383 1.37 2.86 -9.19
N GLY A 384 0.19 2.31 -8.94
CA GLY A 384 -0.84 2.14 -9.98
C GLY A 384 -0.41 1.26 -11.16
N ASP A 385 -0.86 1.62 -12.37
CA ASP A 385 -0.59 0.87 -13.62
C ASP A 385 0.31 1.63 -14.60
N GLY A 386 0.47 2.94 -14.42
CA GLY A 386 1.20 3.85 -15.31
C GLY A 386 2.58 4.21 -14.80
N ALA A 387 3.58 4.30 -15.69
CA ALA A 387 4.91 4.81 -15.40
C ALA A 387 5.54 5.42 -16.66
N LEU A 388 6.62 6.20 -16.49
CA LEU A 388 7.54 6.49 -17.57
C LEU A 388 8.57 5.36 -17.66
N VAL A 389 8.66 4.71 -18.79
CA VAL A 389 9.59 3.61 -19.02
C VAL A 389 10.19 3.64 -20.41
N THR A 390 11.28 2.94 -20.57
CA THR A 390 11.95 2.72 -21.84
C THR A 390 11.32 1.52 -22.53
N GLY A 391 10.30 1.76 -23.40
CA GLY A 391 9.54 0.72 -24.10
C GLY A 391 8.62 -0.09 -23.20
N ALA A 392 7.36 0.35 -23.04
CA ALA A 392 6.40 -0.28 -22.10
C ALA A 392 6.07 -1.74 -22.43
N ALA A 393 6.14 -2.14 -23.69
CA ALA A 393 5.84 -3.51 -24.13
C ALA A 393 7.03 -4.44 -23.93
N ALA A 394 6.79 -5.65 -23.40
CA ALA A 394 7.85 -6.64 -23.20
C ALA A 394 8.53 -7.16 -24.50
N GLY A 395 7.85 -7.05 -25.64
CA GLY A 395 8.36 -7.57 -26.90
C GLY A 395 8.39 -9.10 -26.99
N SER A 396 9.14 -9.63 -28.00
CA SER A 396 9.30 -11.06 -28.22
C SER A 396 10.34 -11.71 -27.31
N ASP A 397 11.27 -10.92 -26.82
CA ASP A 397 12.29 -11.29 -25.85
C ASP A 397 12.68 -10.01 -25.06
N PRO A 398 13.41 -10.14 -23.93
CA PRO A 398 13.75 -9.01 -23.06
C PRO A 398 14.62 -7.92 -23.71
N GLY A 399 15.27 -8.20 -24.85
CA GLY A 399 16.06 -7.23 -25.59
C GLY A 399 15.34 -6.65 -26.82
N ALA A 400 14.03 -6.88 -26.96
CA ALA A 400 13.32 -6.41 -28.17
C ALA A 400 12.95 -4.93 -28.12
N ASN A 401 12.72 -4.38 -26.92
CA ASN A 401 12.25 -3.01 -26.72
C ASN A 401 13.07 -2.23 -25.68
N ASP A 402 14.23 -2.74 -25.26
CA ASP A 402 15.16 -2.01 -24.42
C ASP A 402 15.84 -0.86 -25.18
N VAL A 403 16.53 0.02 -24.47
CA VAL A 403 17.25 1.13 -25.08
C VAL A 403 18.43 0.62 -25.90
N ASP A 404 18.41 0.84 -27.20
CA ASP A 404 19.47 0.47 -28.12
C ASP A 404 20.03 1.68 -28.89
N GLY A 405 21.35 1.69 -29.02
CA GLY A 405 22.07 2.50 -30.04
C GLY A 405 22.07 3.98 -29.79
N GLY A 406 21.99 4.44 -28.55
CA GLY A 406 22.13 5.85 -28.23
C GLY A 406 21.30 6.33 -27.06
N THR A 407 20.74 7.52 -27.17
CA THR A 407 20.03 8.21 -26.11
C THR A 407 18.55 8.33 -26.45
N SER A 408 17.69 8.11 -25.47
CA SER A 408 16.27 8.43 -25.51
C SER A 408 15.91 9.38 -24.38
N SER A 409 15.02 10.33 -24.62
CA SER A 409 14.63 11.35 -23.65
C SER A 409 13.13 11.62 -23.63
N ILE A 410 12.64 12.09 -22.46
CA ILE A 410 11.26 12.54 -22.28
C ILE A 410 11.23 13.76 -21.37
N ARG A 411 10.29 14.68 -21.60
CA ARG A 411 10.21 15.95 -20.87
C ARG A 411 8.77 16.23 -20.44
N SER A 412 8.61 16.70 -19.19
CA SER A 412 7.30 17.08 -18.63
C SER A 412 6.70 18.31 -19.30
N ALA A 413 5.40 18.52 -19.15
CA ALA A 413 4.77 19.84 -19.30
C ALA A 413 5.45 20.87 -18.37
N PRO A 414 5.25 22.20 -18.61
CA PRO A 414 5.77 23.22 -17.73
C PRO A 414 5.16 23.14 -16.34
N ILE A 415 5.99 23.19 -15.30
CA ILE A 415 5.60 23.15 -13.89
C ILE A 415 5.95 24.50 -13.27
N THR A 416 4.96 25.25 -12.79
CA THR A 416 5.19 26.52 -12.11
C THR A 416 5.41 26.26 -10.62
N LEU A 417 6.60 26.62 -10.14
CA LEU A 417 7.01 26.44 -8.75
C LEU A 417 6.74 27.71 -7.96
N PRO A 418 5.90 27.70 -6.91
CA PRO A 418 5.73 28.86 -6.04
C PRO A 418 7.00 29.16 -5.22
N ALA A 419 7.05 30.35 -4.64
CA ALA A 419 8.08 30.69 -3.66
C ALA A 419 8.03 29.70 -2.48
N GLY A 420 9.21 29.29 -2.01
CA GLY A 420 9.34 28.31 -0.93
C GLY A 420 9.40 26.84 -1.35
N THR A 421 9.26 26.53 -2.66
CA THR A 421 9.51 25.18 -3.18
C THR A 421 10.93 24.71 -2.84
N ARG A 422 11.08 23.48 -2.37
CA ARG A 422 12.37 22.94 -1.89
C ARG A 422 12.75 21.60 -2.47
N THR A 423 11.84 20.63 -2.52
CA THR A 423 12.19 19.23 -2.75
C THR A 423 11.48 18.67 -3.97
N LEU A 424 12.21 18.00 -4.84
CA LEU A 424 11.71 17.09 -5.86
C LEU A 424 11.96 15.66 -5.38
N SER A 425 10.94 14.82 -5.40
CA SER A 425 11.04 13.38 -5.14
C SER A 425 10.44 12.58 -6.29
N PHE A 426 10.99 11.39 -6.56
CA PHE A 426 10.48 10.46 -7.57
C PHE A 426 11.01 9.06 -7.33
N SER A 427 10.27 8.04 -7.78
CA SER A 427 10.75 6.67 -7.88
C SER A 427 11.48 6.45 -9.20
N TRP A 428 12.51 5.62 -9.20
CA TRP A 428 13.31 5.33 -10.39
C TRP A 428 13.98 3.96 -10.32
N TYR A 429 14.29 3.40 -11.47
CA TYR A 429 15.23 2.27 -11.60
C TYR A 429 16.07 2.40 -12.88
N LEU A 430 17.24 1.78 -12.86
CA LEU A 430 18.07 1.45 -14.03
C LEU A 430 18.46 -0.01 -13.90
N ALA A 431 18.10 -0.82 -14.87
CA ALA A 431 18.48 -2.22 -15.00
C ALA A 431 19.33 -2.47 -16.23
N HIS A 432 20.32 -3.36 -16.12
CA HIS A 432 21.19 -3.72 -17.24
C HIS A 432 21.92 -5.02 -16.98
N LEU A 433 22.46 -5.63 -18.03
CA LEU A 433 23.32 -6.80 -17.92
C LEU A 433 24.80 -6.41 -17.80
N ASN A 434 25.68 -7.43 -17.65
CA ASN A 434 27.11 -7.25 -17.37
C ASN A 434 27.95 -6.77 -18.56
N ASN A 435 27.35 -6.59 -19.73
CA ASN A 435 27.97 -5.97 -20.92
C ASN A 435 27.74 -4.45 -20.97
N SER A 436 27.02 -3.88 -20.03
CA SER A 436 26.86 -2.43 -19.87
C SER A 436 28.12 -1.75 -19.35
N SER A 437 28.19 -0.44 -19.48
CA SER A 437 29.34 0.39 -19.13
C SER A 437 28.88 1.67 -18.42
N SER A 438 29.83 2.52 -18.00
CA SER A 438 29.52 3.84 -17.46
C SER A 438 29.05 4.85 -18.52
N ALA A 439 29.09 4.49 -19.81
CA ALA A 439 28.52 5.31 -20.88
C ALA A 439 27.00 5.14 -20.98
N ASP A 440 26.46 4.05 -20.43
CA ASP A 440 25.04 3.81 -20.33
C ASP A 440 24.54 4.41 -19.02
N TYR A 441 23.37 5.03 -19.00
CA TYR A 441 22.92 5.74 -17.79
C TYR A 441 21.42 6.01 -17.78
N LEU A 442 20.91 6.30 -16.59
CA LEU A 442 19.68 7.06 -16.35
C LEU A 442 20.05 8.41 -15.77
N ARG A 443 19.49 9.49 -16.32
CA ARG A 443 19.69 10.86 -15.84
C ARG A 443 18.34 11.58 -15.70
N VAL A 444 18.16 12.28 -14.58
CA VAL A 444 17.03 13.19 -14.38
C VAL A 444 17.55 14.59 -14.13
N SER A 445 16.98 15.57 -14.81
CA SER A 445 17.38 16.97 -14.71
C SER A 445 16.17 17.88 -14.53
N VAL A 446 16.36 18.98 -13.82
CA VAL A 446 15.41 20.10 -13.75
C VAL A 446 15.87 21.18 -14.73
N VAL A 447 15.02 21.49 -15.69
CA VAL A 447 15.29 22.50 -16.75
C VAL A 447 14.51 23.76 -16.41
N GLY A 448 15.22 24.82 -16.05
CA GLY A 448 14.68 26.14 -15.76
C GLY A 448 15.03 27.16 -16.83
N PRO A 449 14.58 28.41 -16.68
CA PRO A 449 14.84 29.48 -17.68
C PRO A 449 16.31 29.84 -17.80
N ASN A 450 17.13 29.57 -16.79
CA ASN A 450 18.55 29.91 -16.76
C ASN A 450 19.49 28.73 -16.97
N GLY A 451 18.96 27.56 -17.36
CA GLY A 451 19.74 26.37 -17.61
C GLY A 451 19.15 25.12 -16.94
N SER A 452 19.91 24.03 -17.00
CA SER A 452 19.52 22.71 -16.48
C SER A 452 20.44 22.29 -15.33
N THR A 453 19.88 21.66 -14.33
CA THR A 453 20.62 21.00 -13.24
C THR A 453 20.28 19.51 -13.20
N THR A 454 21.30 18.67 -13.32
CA THR A 454 21.13 17.23 -13.12
C THR A 454 20.92 16.95 -11.64
N VAL A 455 19.82 16.32 -11.31
CA VAL A 455 19.44 15.93 -9.93
C VAL A 455 19.70 14.44 -9.65
N LEU A 456 19.66 13.61 -10.68
CA LEU A 456 20.06 12.21 -10.62
C LEU A 456 20.94 11.87 -11.82
N ASN A 457 22.06 11.19 -11.61
CA ASN A 457 22.85 10.57 -12.66
C ASN A 457 23.32 9.21 -12.19
N GLN A 458 22.69 8.16 -12.72
CA GLN A 458 23.01 6.77 -12.40
C GLN A 458 23.68 6.12 -13.61
N PRO A 459 25.01 5.93 -13.61
CA PRO A 459 25.69 5.21 -14.67
C PRO A 459 25.46 3.71 -14.58
N GLY A 460 25.57 3.03 -15.71
CA GLY A 460 25.69 1.59 -15.85
C GLY A 460 27.02 1.06 -15.30
N ALA A 461 27.19 -0.26 -15.29
CA ALA A 461 28.40 -0.94 -14.82
C ALA A 461 28.57 -2.30 -15.52
N ALA A 462 29.80 -2.81 -15.57
CA ALA A 462 30.11 -4.12 -16.15
C ALA A 462 29.72 -5.31 -15.24
N THR A 463 28.56 -5.21 -14.61
CA THR A 463 27.94 -6.24 -13.75
C THR A 463 26.44 -6.24 -13.98
N ASN A 464 25.76 -7.37 -13.78
CA ASN A 464 24.30 -7.38 -13.85
C ASN A 464 23.73 -6.44 -12.76
N ARG A 465 22.79 -5.58 -13.14
CA ARG A 465 21.98 -4.78 -12.23
C ARG A 465 20.51 -5.12 -12.47
N ALA A 466 19.88 -5.76 -11.51
CA ALA A 466 18.45 -5.99 -11.53
C ALA A 466 17.68 -4.67 -11.35
N GLY A 467 16.56 -4.56 -12.04
CA GLY A 467 15.58 -3.52 -11.79
C GLY A 467 15.11 -3.59 -10.34
N THR A 468 15.13 -2.46 -9.67
CA THR A 468 14.60 -2.29 -8.32
C THR A 468 14.20 -0.83 -8.17
N TRP A 469 12.94 -0.58 -7.88
CA TRP A 469 12.47 0.76 -7.61
C TRP A 469 13.17 1.35 -6.39
N ARG A 470 13.62 2.58 -6.53
CA ARG A 470 14.28 3.39 -5.49
C ARG A 470 13.69 4.77 -5.49
N THR A 471 13.54 5.38 -4.33
CA THR A 471 13.15 6.78 -4.21
C THR A 471 14.38 7.67 -4.24
N HIS A 472 14.30 8.78 -4.96
CA HIS A 472 15.30 9.84 -4.95
C HIS A 472 14.69 11.16 -4.49
N GLN A 473 15.44 11.93 -3.72
CA GLN A 473 15.07 13.29 -3.32
C GLN A 473 16.19 14.25 -3.66
N ALA A 474 15.82 15.40 -4.20
CA ALA A 474 16.76 16.44 -4.57
C ALA A 474 16.28 17.82 -4.11
N ASP A 475 17.21 18.64 -3.62
CA ASP A 475 16.94 20.06 -3.33
C ASP A 475 16.87 20.85 -4.64
N ILE A 476 15.68 21.41 -4.91
CA ILE A 476 15.41 22.28 -6.07
C ILE A 476 15.03 23.69 -5.63
N SER A 477 15.36 24.10 -4.43
CA SER A 477 15.05 25.43 -3.87
C SER A 477 15.55 26.58 -4.75
N ALA A 478 16.64 26.37 -5.49
CA ALA A 478 17.15 27.33 -6.47
C ALA A 478 16.17 27.68 -7.61
N TYR A 479 15.15 26.84 -7.82
CA TYR A 479 14.11 27.06 -8.83
C TYR A 479 12.80 27.62 -8.26
N ALA A 480 12.74 27.91 -6.96
CA ALA A 480 11.55 28.48 -6.33
C ALA A 480 11.12 29.80 -7.02
N GLY A 481 9.84 29.94 -7.31
CA GLY A 481 9.27 31.08 -8.02
C GLY A 481 9.45 31.03 -9.55
N GLN A 482 9.99 29.95 -10.12
CA GLN A 482 10.24 29.79 -11.55
C GLN A 482 9.31 28.74 -12.17
N THR A 483 9.19 28.76 -13.50
CA THR A 483 8.58 27.67 -14.27
C THR A 483 9.69 26.77 -14.78
N VAL A 484 9.61 25.47 -14.47
CA VAL A 484 10.59 24.46 -14.83
C VAL A 484 9.95 23.33 -15.63
N ARG A 485 10.78 22.44 -16.14
CA ARG A 485 10.38 21.13 -16.68
C ARG A 485 11.29 20.06 -16.09
N LEU A 486 10.79 18.87 -15.92
CA LEU A 486 11.59 17.69 -15.64
C LEU A 486 12.01 17.07 -16.96
N HIS A 487 13.26 16.67 -17.07
CA HIS A 487 13.83 16.02 -18.24
C HIS A 487 14.49 14.73 -17.81
N VAL A 488 14.03 13.62 -18.38
CA VAL A 488 14.52 12.26 -18.09
C VAL A 488 15.19 11.72 -19.34
N GLU A 489 16.35 11.13 -19.18
CA GLU A 489 17.18 10.61 -20.27
C GLU A 489 17.75 9.25 -19.90
N ALA A 490 17.65 8.27 -20.78
CA ALA A 490 18.32 6.99 -20.68
C ALA A 490 19.20 6.76 -21.91
N ALA A 491 20.31 6.07 -21.73
CA ALA A 491 21.24 5.81 -22.83
C ALA A 491 21.79 4.38 -22.77
N ASP A 492 21.93 3.77 -23.95
CA ASP A 492 22.85 2.69 -24.32
C ASP A 492 23.85 3.24 -25.32
N ALA A 493 24.89 3.91 -24.81
CA ALA A 493 25.81 4.72 -25.61
C ALA A 493 27.18 4.04 -25.85
N GLY A 494 27.42 2.89 -25.27
CA GLY A 494 28.66 2.12 -25.41
C GLY A 494 28.55 0.94 -26.37
N THR A 495 29.01 -0.21 -25.92
CA THR A 495 28.74 -1.47 -26.59
C THR A 495 27.29 -1.85 -26.35
N ALA A 496 26.57 -2.23 -27.40
CA ALA A 496 25.16 -2.62 -27.27
C ALA A 496 24.93 -3.54 -26.07
N SER A 497 24.08 -3.11 -25.17
CA SER A 497 23.77 -3.77 -23.90
C SER A 497 22.28 -3.68 -23.63
N LEU A 498 21.74 -4.61 -22.85
CA LEU A 498 20.34 -4.57 -22.46
C LEU A 498 20.19 -3.54 -21.34
N VAL A 499 19.52 -2.42 -21.64
CA VAL A 499 19.31 -1.29 -20.73
C VAL A 499 17.83 -0.97 -20.63
N GLU A 500 17.31 -1.02 -19.39
CA GLU A 500 15.93 -0.66 -19.07
C GLU A 500 15.89 0.37 -17.94
N ALA A 501 15.04 1.35 -18.07
CA ALA A 501 14.89 2.40 -17.07
C ALA A 501 13.42 2.78 -16.85
N GLY A 502 13.13 3.26 -15.65
CA GLY A 502 11.80 3.76 -15.30
C GLY A 502 11.85 4.90 -14.30
N VAL A 503 10.85 5.77 -14.38
CA VAL A 503 10.57 6.86 -13.44
C VAL A 503 9.07 6.86 -13.14
N ASP A 504 8.72 7.09 -11.86
CA ASP A 504 7.33 7.04 -11.39
C ASP A 504 7.15 7.90 -10.12
N THR A 505 5.90 8.09 -9.69
CA THR A 505 5.52 8.74 -8.42
C THR A 505 6.26 10.07 -8.16
N ILE A 506 6.12 11.02 -9.08
CA ILE A 506 6.83 12.31 -9.03
C ILE A 506 6.07 13.27 -8.09
N ALA A 507 6.79 13.92 -7.17
CA ALA A 507 6.23 14.96 -6.30
C ALA A 507 7.22 16.11 -6.10
N ILE A 508 6.70 17.34 -6.03
CA ILE A 508 7.46 18.54 -5.67
C ILE A 508 6.81 19.19 -4.47
N THR A 509 7.59 19.50 -3.44
CA THR A 509 7.12 20.06 -2.17
C THR A 509 7.83 21.35 -1.78
N ARG A 510 7.23 22.11 -0.82
CA ARG A 510 7.83 23.29 -0.18
C ARG A 510 8.77 22.92 0.96
#